data_4ef6ebaf91337bfa4c6080476df04064
#
_entry.id   4ef6ebaf91337bfa4c6080476df04064
#
_cell.length_a   1.000
_cell.length_b   1.000
_cell.length_c   1.000
_cell.angle_alpha   90.00
_cell.angle_beta   90.00
_cell.angle_gamma   90.00
#
_symmetry.space_group_name_H-M   'P 1'
#
loop_
_entity.id
_entity.type
_entity.pdbx_description
1 polymer ?
#
loop_
_entity_poly.entity_id
_entity_poly.type
_entity_poly.pdbx_seq_one_letter_code
_entity_poly.pdbx_strand_id
1 'polypeptide(L)'
;MKRKISNQGFTLTELLVAMVISGIVAAGIYSTFYSQQKSYLTQEQIAAMQQNLRGAMHILGRDIRMAGYNPSGFATTGIQTAQANSIRFTMDITNDAGTGIPDGDTGDPSEDITYALVDLDGDGDTDLGRNDVNGGGNHQIAENIDALDFVYLDEDGSPTTTPSQIRAVQASVLARTDRRDQGYHNTKVYQNQLGTSVFTPAGDSFRRRLLTEEFKCRNLGLD
;
A
#
# COMPACT_ATOMS: atom_id res chain seq x y z
N MET A 1 64.08 -38.06 -27.81
CA MET A 1 63.98 -36.65 -28.30
C MET A 1 63.39 -35.80 -27.22
N LYS A 2 64.16 -34.99 -26.47
CA LYS A 2 63.66 -34.05 -25.48
C LYS A 2 63.30 -32.74 -26.19
N ARG A 3 61.99 -32.37 -26.21
CA ARG A 3 61.54 -31.09 -26.71
C ARG A 3 62.04 -30.00 -25.74
N LYS A 4 62.85 -29.09 -26.19
CA LYS A 4 63.35 -27.92 -25.50
C LYS A 4 62.15 -26.93 -25.47
N ILE A 5 61.49 -26.72 -24.31
CA ILE A 5 60.50 -25.67 -24.10
C ILE A 5 61.28 -24.37 -24.03
N SER A 6 61.13 -23.48 -25.02
CA SER A 6 61.74 -22.15 -24.98
C SER A 6 60.93 -21.29 -24.01
N ASN A 7 61.49 -20.94 -22.88
CA ASN A 7 60.93 -19.91 -21.98
C ASN A 7 61.18 -18.54 -22.62
N GLN A 8 60.23 -18.07 -23.43
CA GLN A 8 60.18 -16.68 -23.87
C GLN A 8 59.43 -15.87 -22.80
N GLY A 9 60.10 -14.92 -22.19
CA GLY A 9 59.51 -13.97 -21.25
C GLY A 9 58.66 -12.93 -21.98
N PHE A 10 57.66 -12.36 -21.31
CA PHE A 10 56.85 -11.30 -21.85
C PHE A 10 57.62 -10.01 -22.07
N THR A 11 57.32 -9.31 -23.16
CA THR A 11 57.87 -7.97 -23.40
C THR A 11 57.11 -6.93 -22.57
N LEU A 12 57.77 -5.81 -22.28
CA LEU A 12 57.16 -4.70 -21.52
C LEU A 12 55.94 -4.13 -22.27
N THR A 13 55.98 -4.10 -23.60
CA THR A 13 54.89 -3.64 -24.45
C THR A 13 53.67 -4.58 -24.39
N GLU A 14 53.88 -5.90 -24.36
CA GLU A 14 52.77 -6.86 -24.18
C GLU A 14 52.10 -6.70 -22.81
N LEU A 15 52.87 -6.46 -21.77
CA LEU A 15 52.32 -6.22 -20.43
C LEU A 15 51.51 -4.92 -20.38
N LEU A 16 51.97 -3.84 -21.01
CA LEU A 16 51.23 -2.59 -21.09
C LEU A 16 49.92 -2.73 -21.85
N VAL A 17 49.91 -3.41 -23.00
CA VAL A 17 48.69 -3.66 -23.78
C VAL A 17 47.71 -4.51 -22.99
N ALA A 18 48.19 -5.57 -22.32
CA ALA A 18 47.37 -6.42 -21.49
C ALA A 18 46.70 -5.63 -20.32
N MET A 19 47.47 -4.74 -19.68
CA MET A 19 46.92 -3.87 -18.62
C MET A 19 45.81 -2.94 -19.14
N VAL A 20 45.99 -2.30 -20.31
CA VAL A 20 44.98 -1.42 -20.91
C VAL A 20 43.70 -2.20 -21.23
N ILE A 21 43.82 -3.34 -21.89
CA ILE A 21 42.66 -4.19 -22.21
C ILE A 21 41.95 -4.67 -20.94
N SER A 22 42.72 -5.12 -19.94
CA SER A 22 42.14 -5.54 -18.66
C SER A 22 41.42 -4.41 -17.96
N GLY A 23 41.93 -3.18 -18.03
CA GLY A 23 41.28 -1.98 -17.48
C GLY A 23 39.95 -1.67 -18.16
N ILE A 24 39.87 -1.76 -19.50
CA ILE A 24 38.65 -1.55 -20.26
C ILE A 24 37.60 -2.62 -19.92
N VAL A 25 38.02 -3.89 -19.88
CA VAL A 25 37.12 -4.99 -19.50
C VAL A 25 36.60 -4.82 -18.08
N ALA A 26 37.47 -4.49 -17.12
CA ALA A 26 37.08 -4.27 -15.75
C ALA A 26 36.07 -3.10 -15.60
N ALA A 27 36.30 -2.00 -16.34
CA ALA A 27 35.37 -0.88 -16.37
C ALA A 27 33.98 -1.26 -16.93
N GLY A 28 33.93 -2.07 -17.99
CA GLY A 28 32.72 -2.63 -18.58
C GLY A 28 31.95 -3.52 -17.59
N ILE A 29 32.65 -4.44 -16.92
CA ILE A 29 32.06 -5.31 -15.90
C ILE A 29 31.49 -4.49 -14.74
N TYR A 30 32.25 -3.50 -14.24
CA TYR A 30 31.81 -2.64 -13.16
C TYR A 30 30.56 -1.84 -13.53
N SER A 31 30.52 -1.24 -14.73
CA SER A 31 29.36 -0.50 -15.23
C SER A 31 28.11 -1.39 -15.30
N THR A 32 28.26 -2.62 -15.81
CA THR A 32 27.15 -3.57 -15.89
C THR A 32 26.66 -3.98 -14.51
N PHE A 33 27.58 -4.28 -13.60
CA PHE A 33 27.26 -4.64 -12.21
C PHE A 33 26.49 -3.52 -11.50
N TYR A 34 26.96 -2.28 -11.62
CA TYR A 34 26.31 -1.11 -11.02
C TYR A 34 24.88 -0.90 -11.56
N SER A 35 24.69 -1.04 -12.88
CA SER A 35 23.37 -0.95 -13.51
C SER A 35 22.42 -2.05 -13.03
N GLN A 36 22.91 -3.29 -12.92
CA GLN A 36 22.11 -4.40 -12.41
C GLN A 36 21.72 -4.20 -10.94
N GLN A 37 22.66 -3.74 -10.11
CA GLN A 37 22.40 -3.46 -8.69
C GLN A 37 21.31 -2.39 -8.52
N LYS A 38 21.40 -1.28 -9.29
CA LYS A 38 20.37 -0.24 -9.29
C LYS A 38 19.00 -0.78 -9.68
N SER A 39 18.93 -1.59 -10.74
CA SER A 39 17.69 -2.21 -11.19
C SER A 39 17.10 -3.16 -10.13
N TYR A 40 17.96 -3.94 -9.47
CA TYR A 40 17.55 -4.85 -8.40
C TYR A 40 16.92 -4.08 -7.22
N LEU A 41 17.58 -3.04 -6.72
CA LEU A 41 17.07 -2.21 -5.63
C LEU A 41 15.73 -1.55 -5.97
N THR A 42 15.56 -1.07 -7.21
CA THR A 42 14.29 -0.51 -7.66
C THR A 42 13.17 -1.56 -7.69
N GLN A 43 13.47 -2.78 -8.16
CA GLN A 43 12.49 -3.88 -8.18
C GLN A 43 12.10 -4.32 -6.77
N GLU A 44 13.04 -4.37 -5.84
CA GLU A 44 12.80 -4.70 -4.43
C GLU A 44 11.84 -3.69 -3.79
N GLN A 45 12.06 -2.37 -3.99
CA GLN A 45 11.17 -1.34 -3.49
C GLN A 45 9.76 -1.43 -4.09
N ILE A 46 9.64 -1.70 -5.38
CA ILE A 46 8.34 -1.87 -6.04
C ILE A 46 7.62 -3.10 -5.48
N ALA A 47 8.34 -4.21 -5.26
CA ALA A 47 7.75 -5.41 -4.69
C ALA A 47 7.28 -5.18 -3.24
N ALA A 48 8.07 -4.51 -2.41
CA ALA A 48 7.71 -4.14 -1.05
C ALA A 48 6.47 -3.24 -1.01
N MET A 49 6.44 -2.17 -1.81
CA MET A 49 5.28 -1.28 -1.96
C MET A 49 4.01 -2.06 -2.36
N GLN A 50 4.10 -2.98 -3.34
CA GLN A 50 2.95 -3.76 -3.78
C GLN A 50 2.47 -4.75 -2.72
N GLN A 51 3.38 -5.35 -1.95
CA GLN A 51 3.03 -6.25 -0.86
C GLN A 51 2.33 -5.49 0.27
N ASN A 52 2.87 -4.34 0.66
CA ASN A 52 2.30 -3.43 1.64
C ASN A 52 0.86 -3.02 1.23
N LEU A 53 0.68 -2.56 0.00
CA LEU A 53 -0.61 -2.17 -0.55
C LEU A 53 -1.64 -3.31 -0.56
N ARG A 54 -1.24 -4.54 -0.93
CA ARG A 54 -2.14 -5.70 -0.90
C ARG A 54 -2.54 -6.07 0.52
N GLY A 55 -1.58 -6.02 1.46
CA GLY A 55 -1.85 -6.24 2.88
C GLY A 55 -2.87 -5.26 3.42
N ALA A 56 -2.68 -3.98 3.12
CA ALA A 56 -3.61 -2.90 3.48
C ALA A 56 -5.03 -3.15 2.95
N MET A 57 -5.16 -3.43 1.65
CA MET A 57 -6.45 -3.69 1.02
C MET A 57 -7.14 -4.93 1.59
N HIS A 58 -6.37 -5.97 1.95
CA HIS A 58 -6.92 -7.16 2.59
C HIS A 58 -7.52 -6.86 3.97
N ILE A 59 -6.80 -6.11 4.82
CA ILE A 59 -7.27 -5.72 6.15
C ILE A 59 -8.48 -4.80 6.04
N LEU A 60 -8.37 -3.74 5.25
CA LEU A 60 -9.45 -2.78 4.99
C LEU A 60 -10.72 -3.49 4.48
N GLY A 61 -10.58 -4.37 3.49
CA GLY A 61 -11.71 -5.09 2.91
C GLY A 61 -12.33 -6.10 3.86
N ARG A 62 -11.55 -6.72 4.74
CA ARG A 62 -12.09 -7.59 5.80
C ARG A 62 -12.98 -6.80 6.75
N ASP A 63 -12.48 -5.67 7.24
CA ASP A 63 -13.18 -4.85 8.23
C ASP A 63 -14.43 -4.17 7.62
N ILE A 64 -14.36 -3.65 6.39
CA ILE A 64 -15.52 -3.07 5.70
C ILE A 64 -16.64 -4.12 5.50
N ARG A 65 -16.31 -5.38 5.22
CA ARG A 65 -17.33 -6.44 5.09
C ARG A 65 -18.02 -6.77 6.40
N MET A 66 -17.39 -6.47 7.54
CA MET A 66 -17.97 -6.63 8.88
C MET A 66 -18.79 -5.42 9.32
N ALA A 67 -18.69 -4.28 8.64
CA ALA A 67 -19.50 -3.09 8.94
C ALA A 67 -20.99 -3.44 9.01
N GLY A 68 -21.63 -3.02 10.09
CA GLY A 68 -23.07 -3.30 10.33
C GLY A 68 -23.35 -4.70 10.91
N TYR A 69 -22.36 -5.52 11.21
CA TYR A 69 -22.59 -6.80 11.87
C TYR A 69 -23.23 -6.59 13.25
N ASN A 70 -24.39 -7.21 13.48
CA ASN A 70 -25.21 -7.01 14.68
C ASN A 70 -26.08 -8.25 14.91
N PRO A 71 -25.51 -9.35 15.41
CA PRO A 71 -26.25 -10.60 15.58
C PRO A 71 -27.28 -10.55 16.70
N SER A 72 -27.13 -9.66 17.67
CA SER A 72 -28.08 -9.45 18.75
C SER A 72 -29.33 -8.67 18.32
N GLY A 73 -29.17 -7.80 17.27
CA GLY A 73 -30.19 -6.86 16.83
C GLY A 73 -30.40 -5.67 17.76
N PHE A 74 -29.59 -5.52 18.83
CA PHE A 74 -29.74 -4.45 19.81
C PHE A 74 -28.76 -3.31 19.60
N ALA A 75 -27.57 -3.58 19.01
CA ALA A 75 -26.56 -2.57 18.77
C ALA A 75 -26.93 -1.62 17.63
N THR A 76 -26.47 -0.37 17.71
CA THR A 76 -26.56 0.58 16.59
C THR A 76 -25.30 0.49 15.74
N THR A 77 -25.32 -0.42 14.77
CA THR A 77 -24.18 -0.70 13.89
C THR A 77 -24.34 -0.13 12.49
N GLY A 78 -23.25 0.02 11.76
CA GLY A 78 -23.25 0.49 10.37
C GLY A 78 -22.21 1.55 10.07
N ILE A 79 -22.32 2.19 8.91
CA ILE A 79 -21.43 3.28 8.52
C ILE A 79 -21.85 4.55 9.24
N GLN A 80 -20.93 5.09 10.04
CA GLN A 80 -21.14 6.31 10.83
C GLN A 80 -20.67 7.56 10.08
N THR A 81 -19.56 7.44 9.32
CA THR A 81 -19.01 8.53 8.52
C THR A 81 -18.58 8.00 7.16
N ALA A 82 -19.06 8.64 6.10
CA ALA A 82 -18.77 8.33 4.71
C ALA A 82 -18.14 9.57 4.03
N GLN A 83 -16.84 9.78 4.21
CA GLN A 83 -16.08 10.85 3.56
C GLN A 83 -15.21 10.28 2.45
N ALA A 84 -14.80 11.12 1.51
CA ALA A 84 -13.93 10.67 0.40
C ALA A 84 -12.58 10.14 0.88
N ASN A 85 -12.02 10.67 1.96
CA ASN A 85 -10.70 10.30 2.47
C ASN A 85 -10.72 9.61 3.84
N SER A 86 -11.90 9.32 4.37
CA SER A 86 -12.04 8.56 5.61
C SER A 86 -13.38 7.84 5.69
N ILE A 87 -13.37 6.69 6.35
CA ILE A 87 -14.58 5.93 6.65
C ILE A 87 -14.57 5.54 8.13
N ARG A 88 -15.71 5.71 8.81
CA ARG A 88 -15.95 5.18 10.15
C ARG A 88 -17.19 4.29 10.13
N PHE A 89 -17.08 3.13 10.74
CA PHE A 89 -18.16 2.16 10.84
C PHE A 89 -18.09 1.40 12.15
N THR A 90 -19.23 0.87 12.57
CA THR A 90 -19.38 0.08 13.78
C THR A 90 -19.90 -1.31 13.48
N MET A 91 -19.61 -2.24 14.39
CA MET A 91 -20.03 -3.63 14.41
C MET A 91 -20.12 -4.12 15.86
N ASP A 92 -20.88 -5.16 16.12
CA ASP A 92 -21.04 -5.83 17.42
C ASP A 92 -20.42 -7.24 17.30
N ILE A 93 -19.17 -7.42 17.78
CA ILE A 93 -18.39 -8.66 17.60
C ILE A 93 -17.85 -9.26 18.88
N THR A 94 -17.92 -8.53 20.01
CA THR A 94 -17.37 -8.98 21.28
C THR A 94 -18.21 -8.46 22.44
N ASN A 95 -17.70 -8.56 23.64
CA ASN A 95 -18.26 -8.02 24.87
C ASN A 95 -17.17 -7.38 25.71
N ASP A 96 -17.53 -6.67 26.78
CA ASP A 96 -16.62 -6.02 27.75
C ASP A 96 -15.45 -6.92 28.19
N ALA A 97 -15.63 -8.22 28.22
CA ALA A 97 -14.59 -9.19 28.58
C ALA A 97 -13.72 -9.62 27.40
N GLY A 98 -13.97 -9.15 26.16
CA GLY A 98 -13.21 -9.50 24.96
C GLY A 98 -13.32 -10.97 24.55
N THR A 99 -14.44 -11.62 24.85
CA THR A 99 -14.60 -13.08 24.61
C THR A 99 -15.00 -13.43 23.18
N GLY A 100 -15.23 -12.43 22.30
CA GLY A 100 -15.72 -12.64 20.93
C GLY A 100 -17.21 -13.05 20.89
N ILE A 101 -17.99 -12.76 21.91
CA ILE A 101 -19.42 -12.98 21.98
C ILE A 101 -20.10 -11.61 21.94
N PRO A 102 -20.87 -11.28 20.88
CA PRO A 102 -21.60 -10.03 20.80
C PRO A 102 -22.56 -9.82 21.97
N ASP A 103 -22.61 -8.61 22.53
CA ASP A 103 -23.44 -8.29 23.71
C ASP A 103 -24.52 -7.24 23.46
N GLY A 104 -24.55 -6.67 22.27
CA GLY A 104 -25.62 -5.78 21.82
C GLY A 104 -25.27 -4.31 21.90
N ASP A 105 -24.00 -3.97 22.05
CA ASP A 105 -23.54 -2.59 21.90
C ASP A 105 -22.35 -2.46 20.91
N THR A 106 -21.69 -1.34 20.87
CA THR A 106 -20.54 -1.05 19.98
C THR A 106 -19.43 -0.34 20.76
N GLY A 107 -19.39 -0.55 22.08
CA GLY A 107 -18.49 0.11 23.02
C GLY A 107 -17.17 -0.61 23.20
N ASP A 108 -17.03 -1.80 22.67
CA ASP A 108 -15.90 -2.67 22.88
C ASP A 108 -14.75 -2.47 21.89
N PRO A 109 -13.54 -2.93 22.22
CA PRO A 109 -12.39 -2.89 21.33
C PRO A 109 -12.66 -3.56 19.98
N SER A 110 -12.28 -2.89 18.90
CA SER A 110 -12.45 -3.32 17.49
C SER A 110 -13.88 -3.29 16.96
N GLU A 111 -14.79 -2.61 17.64
CA GLU A 111 -16.18 -2.44 17.22
C GLU A 111 -16.49 -1.08 16.59
N ASP A 112 -15.67 -0.08 16.87
CA ASP A 112 -15.76 1.25 16.27
C ASP A 112 -14.44 1.61 15.60
N ILE A 113 -14.44 1.49 14.27
CA ILE A 113 -13.23 1.55 13.46
C ILE A 113 -13.27 2.74 12.51
N THR A 114 -12.18 3.49 12.49
CA THR A 114 -11.97 4.57 11.51
C THR A 114 -10.73 4.28 10.69
N TYR A 115 -10.84 4.42 9.37
CA TYR A 115 -9.71 4.44 8.44
C TYR A 115 -9.50 5.85 7.89
N ALA A 116 -8.26 6.33 7.96
CA ALA A 116 -7.83 7.62 7.41
C ALA A 116 -6.31 7.61 7.15
N LEU A 117 -5.83 8.62 6.41
CA LEU A 117 -4.40 8.87 6.31
C LEU A 117 -3.92 9.61 7.55
N VAL A 118 -2.78 9.20 8.08
CA VAL A 118 -2.13 9.79 9.26
C VAL A 118 -0.62 9.54 9.19
N ASP A 119 0.18 10.45 9.71
CA ASP A 119 1.61 10.24 9.95
C ASP A 119 1.75 9.68 11.36
N LEU A 120 1.99 8.36 11.48
CA LEU A 120 2.02 7.67 12.78
C LEU A 120 3.44 7.48 13.33
N ASP A 121 4.44 7.41 12.46
CA ASP A 121 5.83 7.21 12.86
C ASP A 121 6.65 8.51 12.91
N GLY A 122 6.08 9.61 12.39
CA GLY A 122 6.67 10.96 12.46
C GLY A 122 7.78 11.20 11.44
N ASP A 123 7.80 10.43 10.36
CA ASP A 123 8.80 10.57 9.30
C ASP A 123 8.45 11.64 8.25
N GLY A 124 7.25 12.22 8.35
CA GLY A 124 6.75 13.34 7.53
C GLY A 124 6.02 12.91 6.28
N ASP A 125 5.78 11.62 6.09
CA ASP A 125 4.85 11.14 5.07
C ASP A 125 3.54 10.63 5.67
N THR A 126 2.59 10.19 4.85
CA THR A 126 1.30 9.70 5.31
C THR A 126 1.20 8.20 5.16
N ASP A 127 0.53 7.60 6.15
CA ASP A 127 0.27 6.17 6.26
C ASP A 127 -1.22 5.87 6.25
N LEU A 128 -1.59 4.66 5.90
CA LEU A 128 -2.94 4.18 6.15
C LEU A 128 -3.07 3.78 7.62
N GLY A 129 -3.80 4.59 8.38
CA GLY A 129 -4.13 4.32 9.78
C GLY A 129 -5.48 3.63 9.94
N ARG A 130 -5.55 2.71 10.90
CA ARG A 130 -6.77 2.12 11.45
C ARG A 130 -6.88 2.57 12.89
N ASN A 131 -7.83 3.38 13.20
CA ASN A 131 -8.12 3.79 14.56
C ASN A 131 -9.24 2.91 15.14
N ASP A 132 -8.95 2.28 16.27
CA ASP A 132 -9.92 1.61 17.13
C ASP A 132 -10.34 2.59 18.21
N VAL A 133 -11.53 3.15 18.08
CA VAL A 133 -12.04 4.25 18.95
C VAL A 133 -12.17 3.78 20.40
N ASN A 134 -12.51 2.51 20.61
CA ASN A 134 -12.89 1.99 21.94
C ASN A 134 -11.75 1.32 22.72
N GLY A 135 -10.51 1.32 22.24
CA GLY A 135 -9.46 0.77 23.08
C GLY A 135 -8.12 0.44 22.44
N GLY A 136 -8.08 0.30 21.13
CA GLY A 136 -6.83 -0.05 20.44
C GLY A 136 -6.00 1.16 20.01
N GLY A 137 -6.63 2.34 19.87
CA GLY A 137 -5.98 3.54 19.32
C GLY A 137 -5.62 3.41 17.84
N ASN A 138 -4.68 4.22 17.38
CA ASN A 138 -4.23 4.22 15.99
C ASN A 138 -3.19 3.13 15.72
N HIS A 139 -3.43 2.33 14.71
CA HIS A 139 -2.51 1.31 14.19
C HIS A 139 -2.15 1.62 12.74
N GLN A 140 -0.88 1.62 12.43
CA GLN A 140 -0.38 1.73 11.07
C GLN A 140 -0.64 0.42 10.31
N ILE A 141 -1.36 0.49 9.21
CA ILE A 141 -1.72 -0.67 8.38
C ILE A 141 -0.82 -0.75 7.15
N ALA A 142 -0.44 0.40 6.60
CA ALA A 142 0.49 0.48 5.48
C ALA A 142 1.22 1.81 5.49
N GLU A 143 2.52 1.77 5.21
CA GLU A 143 3.41 2.91 5.12
C GLU A 143 3.39 3.53 3.72
N ASN A 144 3.79 4.80 3.64
CA ASN A 144 4.03 5.48 2.38
C ASN A 144 2.80 5.54 1.46
N ILE A 145 1.66 5.96 1.99
CA ILE A 145 0.39 6.09 1.28
C ILE A 145 0.13 7.55 0.93
N ASP A 146 0.23 7.89 -0.35
CA ASP A 146 0.03 9.27 -0.83
C ASP A 146 -1.44 9.67 -0.98
N ALA A 147 -2.35 8.70 -1.17
CA ALA A 147 -3.78 8.98 -1.27
C ALA A 147 -4.64 7.80 -0.83
N LEU A 148 -5.76 8.14 -0.20
CA LEU A 148 -6.87 7.25 0.15
C LEU A 148 -8.15 7.90 -0.37
N ASP A 149 -8.97 7.15 -1.09
CA ASP A 149 -10.24 7.63 -1.61
C ASP A 149 -11.31 6.54 -1.52
N PHE A 150 -12.49 6.92 -1.04
CA PHE A 150 -13.67 6.07 -0.91
C PHE A 150 -14.80 6.59 -1.79
N VAL A 151 -15.36 5.70 -2.57
CA VAL A 151 -16.64 5.91 -3.27
C VAL A 151 -17.66 4.95 -2.68
N TYR A 152 -18.76 5.48 -2.20
CA TYR A 152 -19.83 4.70 -1.58
C TYR A 152 -20.93 4.45 -2.61
N LEU A 153 -21.44 3.24 -2.64
CA LEU A 153 -22.46 2.81 -3.59
C LEU A 153 -23.71 2.32 -2.86
N ASP A 154 -24.85 2.66 -3.41
CA ASP A 154 -26.17 2.14 -2.97
C ASP A 154 -26.46 0.74 -3.54
N GLU A 155 -27.70 0.28 -3.38
CA GLU A 155 -28.17 -1.04 -3.85
C GLU A 155 -28.12 -1.16 -5.38
N ASP A 156 -28.35 -0.08 -6.11
CA ASP A 156 -28.32 -0.02 -7.57
C ASP A 156 -26.90 0.17 -8.11
N GLY A 157 -25.89 0.30 -7.24
CA GLY A 157 -24.51 0.60 -7.61
C GLY A 157 -24.26 2.05 -7.98
N SER A 158 -25.19 2.96 -7.62
CA SER A 158 -25.06 4.39 -7.84
C SER A 158 -24.31 5.06 -6.67
N PRO A 159 -23.49 6.08 -6.93
CA PRO A 159 -22.81 6.79 -5.87
C PRO A 159 -23.78 7.45 -4.88
N THR A 160 -23.55 7.24 -3.59
CA THR A 160 -24.33 7.85 -2.50
C THR A 160 -23.42 8.37 -1.39
N THR A 161 -23.85 9.38 -0.66
CA THR A 161 -23.19 9.88 0.55
C THR A 161 -24.03 9.65 1.80
N THR A 162 -25.21 9.04 1.65
CA THR A 162 -26.14 8.76 2.75
C THR A 162 -25.77 7.42 3.40
N PRO A 163 -25.26 7.38 4.65
CA PRO A 163 -24.76 6.17 5.30
C PRO A 163 -25.74 4.97 5.27
N SER A 164 -27.04 5.21 5.50
CA SER A 164 -28.08 4.17 5.52
C SER A 164 -28.34 3.51 4.15
N GLN A 165 -27.97 4.19 3.06
CA GLN A 165 -28.13 3.67 1.68
C GLN A 165 -26.93 2.90 1.19
N ILE A 166 -25.77 2.99 1.87
CA ILE A 166 -24.54 2.34 1.41
C ILE A 166 -24.70 0.83 1.47
N ARG A 167 -24.31 0.16 0.36
CA ARG A 167 -24.28 -1.29 0.22
C ARG A 167 -22.91 -1.82 -0.24
N ALA A 168 -22.13 -0.94 -0.84
CA ALA A 168 -20.74 -1.26 -1.20
C ALA A 168 -19.83 -0.03 -1.05
N VAL A 169 -18.56 -0.28 -0.85
CA VAL A 169 -17.52 0.74 -0.74
C VAL A 169 -16.42 0.39 -1.73
N GLN A 170 -16.13 1.29 -2.66
CA GLN A 170 -14.94 1.22 -3.49
C GLN A 170 -13.82 1.99 -2.80
N ALA A 171 -12.75 1.30 -2.42
CA ALA A 171 -11.58 1.92 -1.81
C ALA A 171 -10.44 1.99 -2.84
N SER A 172 -9.87 3.16 -2.99
CA SER A 172 -8.69 3.43 -3.81
C SER A 172 -7.55 3.86 -2.91
N VAL A 173 -6.47 3.09 -2.89
CA VAL A 173 -5.27 3.36 -2.09
C VAL A 173 -4.09 3.56 -3.03
N LEU A 174 -3.38 4.67 -2.90
CA LEU A 174 -2.18 4.99 -3.67
C LEU A 174 -0.94 4.87 -2.79
N ALA A 175 -0.16 3.82 -2.99
CA ALA A 175 1.12 3.67 -2.33
C ALA A 175 2.27 4.20 -3.21
N ARG A 176 3.32 4.68 -2.58
CA ARG A 176 4.59 5.07 -3.20
C ARG A 176 5.75 4.19 -2.70
N THR A 177 6.87 4.22 -3.41
CA THR A 177 8.12 3.63 -2.92
C THR A 177 8.69 4.49 -1.79
N ASP A 178 9.38 3.86 -0.83
CA ASP A 178 10.07 4.53 0.27
C ASP A 178 11.12 5.53 -0.25
N ARG A 179 11.88 5.14 -1.28
CA ARG A 179 12.97 5.96 -1.82
C ARG A 179 12.68 6.43 -3.25
N ARG A 180 13.23 7.61 -3.55
CA ARG A 180 13.18 8.19 -4.89
C ARG A 180 14.04 7.38 -5.87
N ASP A 181 13.51 7.11 -7.08
CA ASP A 181 14.28 6.60 -8.21
C ASP A 181 14.78 7.77 -9.06
N GLN A 182 16.06 8.10 -8.93
CA GLN A 182 16.68 9.26 -9.61
C GLN A 182 16.59 9.24 -11.14
N GLY A 183 16.28 8.08 -11.73
CA GLY A 183 16.06 7.94 -13.18
C GLY A 183 14.59 8.00 -13.60
N TYR A 184 13.68 8.26 -12.67
CA TYR A 184 12.24 8.27 -12.89
C TYR A 184 11.63 9.65 -12.62
N HIS A 185 10.64 10.02 -13.42
CA HIS A 185 9.89 11.26 -13.25
C HIS A 185 8.40 10.95 -13.34
N ASN A 186 7.67 11.15 -12.25
CA ASN A 186 6.27 10.82 -12.16
C ASN A 186 5.39 12.04 -12.43
N THR A 187 4.70 12.00 -13.55
CA THR A 187 3.70 13.02 -13.94
C THR A 187 2.30 12.44 -14.11
N LYS A 188 2.11 11.16 -13.73
CA LYS A 188 0.85 10.46 -13.94
C LYS A 188 -0.20 10.96 -12.96
N VAL A 189 -1.35 11.43 -13.46
CA VAL A 189 -2.54 11.68 -12.64
C VAL A 189 -3.19 10.35 -12.27
N TYR A 190 -3.51 10.17 -10.98
CA TYR A 190 -4.19 8.99 -10.47
C TYR A 190 -5.65 9.31 -10.21
N GLN A 191 -6.55 8.46 -10.71
CA GLN A 191 -7.99 8.68 -10.64
C GLN A 191 -8.69 7.47 -10.02
N ASN A 192 -9.79 7.72 -9.29
CA ASN A 192 -10.69 6.67 -8.83
C ASN A 192 -11.57 6.14 -9.99
N GLN A 193 -12.47 5.20 -9.70
CA GLN A 193 -13.33 4.59 -10.73
C GLN A 193 -14.34 5.56 -11.34
N LEU A 194 -14.65 6.68 -10.68
CA LEU A 194 -15.50 7.73 -11.23
C LEU A 194 -14.74 8.73 -12.12
N GLY A 195 -13.43 8.53 -12.33
CA GLY A 195 -12.59 9.47 -13.08
C GLY A 195 -12.19 10.71 -12.30
N THR A 196 -12.50 10.78 -11.00
CA THR A 196 -12.07 11.88 -10.15
C THR A 196 -10.60 11.73 -9.80
N SER A 197 -9.83 12.83 -9.92
CA SER A 197 -8.41 12.83 -9.54
C SER A 197 -8.27 12.70 -8.04
N VAL A 198 -7.61 11.63 -7.58
CA VAL A 198 -7.28 11.37 -6.18
C VAL A 198 -5.88 11.85 -5.82
N PHE A 199 -5.00 11.95 -6.83
CA PHE A 199 -3.64 12.44 -6.63
C PHE A 199 -3.01 12.91 -7.95
N THR A 200 -2.30 14.05 -7.88
CA THR A 200 -1.52 14.62 -8.99
C THR A 200 -0.12 14.93 -8.49
N PRO A 201 0.90 14.13 -8.85
CA PRO A 201 2.27 14.38 -8.41
C PRO A 201 2.84 15.65 -9.04
N ALA A 202 3.67 16.36 -8.30
CA ALA A 202 4.35 17.56 -8.77
C ALA A 202 5.59 17.27 -9.65
N GLY A 203 5.65 16.10 -10.32
CA GLY A 203 6.81 15.70 -11.11
C GLY A 203 7.97 15.19 -10.26
N ASP A 204 7.69 14.40 -9.26
CA ASP A 204 8.69 13.81 -8.38
C ASP A 204 9.27 12.49 -8.93
N SER A 205 10.19 11.91 -8.18
CA SER A 205 10.89 10.66 -8.56
C SER A 205 10.38 9.42 -7.81
N PHE A 206 9.22 9.48 -7.17
CA PHE A 206 8.63 8.31 -6.53
C PHE A 206 7.84 7.45 -7.52
N ARG A 207 8.03 6.15 -7.43
CA ARG A 207 7.17 5.19 -8.13
C ARG A 207 5.93 4.93 -7.31
N ARG A 208 4.77 4.92 -7.96
CA ARG A 208 3.47 4.78 -7.32
C ARG A 208 2.65 3.66 -7.93
N ARG A 209 1.80 3.06 -7.09
CA ARG A 209 0.79 2.10 -7.50
C ARG A 209 -0.54 2.44 -6.87
N LEU A 210 -1.56 2.67 -7.70
CA LEU A 210 -2.94 2.74 -7.26
C LEU A 210 -3.55 1.33 -7.32
N LEU A 211 -4.21 0.94 -6.24
CA LEU A 211 -5.06 -0.24 -6.18
C LEU A 211 -6.46 0.21 -5.79
N THR A 212 -7.46 -0.22 -6.55
CA THR A 212 -8.87 0.04 -6.27
C THR A 212 -9.61 -1.29 -6.21
N GLU A 213 -10.36 -1.50 -5.13
CA GLU A 213 -11.20 -2.67 -4.94
C GLU A 213 -12.58 -2.25 -4.42
N GLU A 214 -13.60 -3.05 -4.76
CA GLU A 214 -14.95 -2.89 -4.28
C GLU A 214 -15.26 -3.94 -3.21
N PHE A 215 -15.79 -3.48 -2.09
CA PHE A 215 -16.18 -4.31 -0.96
C PHE A 215 -17.68 -4.18 -0.69
N LYS A 216 -18.40 -5.29 -0.79
CA LYS A 216 -19.82 -5.34 -0.42
C LYS A 216 -19.98 -5.41 1.09
N CYS A 217 -20.77 -4.51 1.65
CA CYS A 217 -21.14 -4.45 3.06
C CYS A 217 -22.30 -5.41 3.31
N ARG A 218 -22.01 -6.68 3.61
CA ARG A 218 -23.00 -7.78 3.64
C ARG A 218 -24.02 -7.66 4.78
N ASN A 219 -23.71 -6.87 5.82
CA ASN A 219 -24.53 -6.75 7.01
C ASN A 219 -25.36 -5.43 7.00
N LEU A 220 -25.26 -4.63 5.94
CA LEU A 220 -26.05 -3.42 5.79
C LEU A 220 -27.31 -3.69 4.94
N GLY A 221 -28.48 -3.15 5.41
CA GLY A 221 -29.77 -3.33 4.71
C GLY A 221 -30.37 -4.73 4.85
N LEU A 222 -30.14 -5.39 5.98
CA LEU A 222 -30.73 -6.67 6.35
C LEU A 222 -31.97 -6.48 7.24
N ASP A 223 -32.76 -5.41 7.01
CA ASP A 223 -33.99 -5.10 7.75
C ASP A 223 -35.13 -6.07 7.43
#